data_b8d64af50827723c3a6845b5e87f10b8
#
_entry.id   b8d64af50827723c3a6845b5e87f10b8
#
_cell.length_a   1.000
_cell.length_b   1.000
_cell.length_c   1.000
_cell.angle_alpha   90.00
_cell.angle_beta   90.00
_cell.angle_gamma   90.00
#
_symmetry.space_group_name_H-M   'P 1'
#
loop_
_entity.id
_entity.type
_entity.pdbx_description
1 polymer ?
#
loop_
_entity_poly.entity_id
_entity_poly.type
_entity_poly.pdbx_seq_one_letter_code
_entity_poly.pdbx_strand_id
1 'polypeptide(L)'
;MERESIEYDVVVVGGGPSGLASACKLKQLNQNLSVCLLEKGSEIGSHIISGAVFEPETLFDLFPEEASSCPTLNTPVKRDDVYFLTGSKKSIKVPSWLTPKGLHNHGNYIISLGELCQWIGERAVELGVDIFPGFPAQN
;
A
#
# COMPACT_ATOMS: atom_id res chain seq x y z
N MET A 1 13.84 7.39 35.82
CA MET A 1 14.23 6.58 34.65
C MET A 1 14.48 7.55 33.52
N GLU A 2 15.73 7.66 33.08
CA GLU A 2 16.04 8.41 31.85
C GLU A 2 15.40 7.66 30.69
N ARG A 3 14.66 8.37 29.84
CA ARG A 3 14.11 7.81 28.61
C ARG A 3 15.21 7.86 27.56
N GLU A 4 15.51 6.74 26.97
CA GLU A 4 16.36 6.72 25.77
C GLU A 4 15.63 7.47 24.64
N SER A 5 16.34 8.38 23.96
CA SER A 5 15.83 9.11 22.80
C SER A 5 16.74 8.85 21.61
N ILE A 6 16.12 8.59 20.47
CA ILE A 6 16.80 8.45 19.19
C ILE A 6 16.27 9.56 18.29
N GLU A 7 17.18 10.29 17.68
CA GLU A 7 16.83 11.40 16.78
C GLU A 7 16.81 10.93 15.33
N TYR A 8 15.79 11.36 14.59
CA TYR A 8 15.63 11.14 13.16
C TYR A 8 15.29 12.44 12.46
N ASP A 9 15.71 12.61 11.21
CA ASP A 9 15.30 13.73 10.37
C ASP A 9 13.81 13.66 10.04
N VAL A 10 13.29 12.44 9.84
CA VAL A 10 11.87 12.21 9.52
C VAL A 10 11.33 11.01 10.28
N VAL A 11 10.18 11.21 10.93
CA VAL A 11 9.40 10.15 11.55
C VAL A 11 8.10 9.97 10.79
N VAL A 12 7.90 8.80 10.21
CA VAL A 12 6.66 8.41 9.52
C VAL A 12 5.79 7.59 10.49
N VAL A 13 4.54 7.97 10.67
CA VAL A 13 3.61 7.26 11.57
C VAL A 13 2.61 6.47 10.76
N GLY A 14 2.68 5.16 10.88
CA GLY A 14 1.82 4.19 10.22
C GLY A 14 2.47 3.46 9.04
N GLY A 15 2.53 2.12 9.13
CA GLY A 15 3.08 1.21 8.12
C GLY A 15 2.06 0.79 7.05
N GLY A 16 1.11 1.65 6.72
CA GLY A 16 0.20 1.44 5.59
C GLY A 16 0.83 1.86 4.25
N PRO A 17 0.11 1.69 3.12
CA PRO A 17 0.65 1.96 1.78
C PRO A 17 1.25 3.36 1.63
N SER A 18 0.56 4.39 2.14
CA SER A 18 1.00 5.78 2.02
C SER A 18 2.24 6.09 2.88
N GLY A 19 2.30 5.57 4.11
CA GLY A 19 3.47 5.76 4.98
C GLY A 19 4.71 5.09 4.41
N LEU A 20 4.58 3.83 3.99
CA LEU A 20 5.67 3.08 3.36
C LEU A 20 6.15 3.73 2.06
N ALA A 21 5.22 4.12 1.17
CA ALA A 21 5.58 4.79 -0.07
C ALA A 21 6.28 6.14 0.19
N SER A 22 5.82 6.90 1.20
CA SER A 22 6.46 8.16 1.60
C SER A 22 7.87 7.94 2.12
N ALA A 23 8.08 6.94 3.00
CA ALA A 23 9.39 6.62 3.54
C ALA A 23 10.36 6.18 2.43
N CYS A 24 9.92 5.29 1.53
CA CYS A 24 10.72 4.88 0.38
C CYS A 24 11.09 6.08 -0.51
N LYS A 25 10.11 6.92 -0.82
CA LYS A 25 10.36 8.08 -1.69
C LYS A 25 11.32 9.09 -1.07
N LEU A 26 11.25 9.33 0.22
CA LEU A 26 12.19 10.18 0.94
C LEU A 26 13.63 9.67 0.80
N LYS A 27 13.83 8.38 1.01
CA LYS A 27 15.16 7.75 0.87
C LYS A 27 15.66 7.74 -0.57
N GLN A 28 14.78 7.54 -1.56
CA GLN A 28 15.13 7.64 -2.97
C GLN A 28 15.57 9.05 -3.37
N LEU A 29 14.93 10.10 -2.80
CA LEU A 29 15.26 11.49 -3.09
C LEU A 29 16.53 11.95 -2.36
N ASN A 30 16.77 11.44 -1.15
CA ASN A 30 17.96 11.77 -0.36
C ASN A 30 18.34 10.61 0.56
N GLN A 31 19.32 9.83 0.16
CA GLN A 31 19.80 8.66 0.91
C GLN A 31 20.43 9.02 2.27
N ASN A 32 20.86 10.27 2.46
CA ASN A 32 21.47 10.71 3.71
C ASN A 32 20.45 11.03 4.82
N LEU A 33 19.15 11.13 4.49
CA LEU A 33 18.13 11.32 5.52
C LEU A 33 18.05 10.10 6.43
N SER A 34 18.04 10.34 7.75
CA SER A 34 17.62 9.34 8.72
C SER A 34 16.10 9.30 8.79
N VAL A 35 15.51 8.19 8.35
CA VAL A 35 14.05 8.04 8.28
C VAL A 35 13.65 6.84 9.11
N CYS A 36 12.72 7.03 10.06
CA CYS A 36 12.08 5.93 10.74
C CYS A 36 10.58 5.87 10.48
N LEU A 37 10.02 4.67 10.57
CA LEU A 37 8.61 4.40 10.44
C LEU A 37 8.10 3.65 11.67
N LEU A 38 7.11 4.23 12.36
CA LEU A 38 6.46 3.64 13.52
C LEU A 38 5.17 2.94 13.08
N GLU A 39 5.04 1.67 13.42
CA GLU A 39 3.80 0.89 13.18
C GLU A 39 3.29 0.33 14.51
N LYS A 40 1.99 0.54 14.79
CA LYS A 40 1.35 0.04 16.02
C LYS A 40 1.14 -1.47 16.01
N GLY A 41 0.99 -2.06 14.83
CA GLY A 41 0.85 -3.50 14.67
C GLY A 41 2.15 -4.24 14.98
N SER A 42 2.05 -5.52 15.29
CA SER A 42 3.22 -6.38 15.57
C SER A 42 4.15 -6.54 14.36
N GLU A 43 3.61 -6.29 13.17
CA GLU A 43 4.33 -6.32 11.89
C GLU A 43 3.61 -5.45 10.86
N ILE A 44 4.31 -5.09 9.78
CA ILE A 44 3.71 -4.36 8.66
C ILE A 44 2.58 -5.20 8.05
N GLY A 45 1.44 -4.57 7.81
CA GLY A 45 0.28 -5.21 7.17
C GLY A 45 -0.62 -6.02 8.11
N SER A 46 -0.24 -6.28 9.37
CA SER A 46 -1.00 -7.14 10.29
C SER A 46 -2.43 -6.68 10.58
N HIS A 47 -2.68 -5.38 10.50
CA HIS A 47 -4.02 -4.80 10.72
C HIS A 47 -4.82 -4.62 9.42
N ILE A 48 -4.27 -4.99 8.27
CA ILE A 48 -4.94 -4.89 6.98
C ILE A 48 -5.64 -6.21 6.68
N ILE A 49 -6.98 -6.21 6.79
CA ILE A 49 -7.80 -7.43 6.69
C ILE A 49 -8.30 -7.67 5.27
N SER A 50 -8.53 -6.61 4.49
CA SER A 50 -9.16 -6.72 3.18
C SER A 50 -8.17 -6.75 2.02
N GLY A 51 -8.54 -7.46 0.95
CA GLY A 51 -7.93 -7.28 -0.36
C GLY A 51 -8.35 -5.95 -1.01
N ALA A 52 -7.70 -5.63 -2.09
CA ALA A 52 -7.99 -4.45 -2.90
C ALA A 52 -7.93 -4.78 -4.39
N VAL A 53 -8.64 -3.97 -5.19
CA VAL A 53 -8.33 -3.82 -6.61
C VAL A 53 -7.30 -2.72 -6.70
N PHE A 54 -6.14 -3.04 -7.22
CA PHE A 54 -4.96 -2.20 -7.20
C PHE A 54 -4.55 -1.80 -8.62
N GLU A 55 -4.33 -0.50 -8.82
CA GLU A 55 -3.77 0.06 -10.04
C GLU A 55 -2.24 0.04 -9.94
N PRO A 56 -1.53 -0.78 -10.74
CA PRO A 56 -0.11 -1.04 -10.53
C PRO A 56 0.80 0.10 -10.97
N GLU A 57 0.32 1.06 -11.76
CA GLU A 57 1.11 2.14 -12.33
C GLU A 57 1.90 2.91 -11.27
N THR A 58 1.26 3.24 -10.15
CA THR A 58 1.90 3.95 -9.04
C THR A 58 3.02 3.14 -8.36
N LEU A 59 2.93 1.80 -8.36
CA LEU A 59 3.98 0.95 -7.85
C LEU A 59 5.18 0.91 -8.81
N PHE A 60 4.93 0.88 -10.12
CA PHE A 60 5.97 0.98 -11.13
C PHE A 60 6.66 2.34 -11.13
N ASP A 61 5.94 3.43 -10.82
CA ASP A 61 6.54 4.75 -10.62
C ASP A 61 7.45 4.82 -9.39
N LEU A 62 7.10 4.09 -8.33
CA LEU A 62 7.89 4.05 -7.11
C LEU A 62 9.09 3.10 -7.23
N PHE A 63 8.90 1.93 -7.85
CA PHE A 63 9.90 0.87 -8.02
C PHE A 63 9.94 0.39 -9.47
N PRO A 64 10.55 1.16 -10.41
CA PRO A 64 10.51 0.85 -11.85
C PRO A 64 11.09 -0.53 -12.21
N GLU A 65 12.12 -0.98 -11.49
CA GLU A 65 12.81 -2.23 -11.77
C GLU A 65 12.22 -3.41 -11.01
N GLU A 66 11.81 -3.20 -9.74
CA GLU A 66 11.41 -4.26 -8.82
C GLU A 66 9.90 -4.55 -8.81
N ALA A 67 9.04 -3.58 -9.21
CA ALA A 67 7.59 -3.72 -9.12
C ALA A 67 7.06 -4.97 -9.84
N SER A 68 7.69 -5.35 -10.96
CA SER A 68 7.31 -6.56 -11.71
C SER A 68 7.53 -7.87 -10.92
N SER A 69 8.40 -7.85 -9.92
CA SER A 69 8.68 -8.99 -9.03
C SER A 69 7.78 -9.03 -7.81
N CYS A 70 6.88 -8.05 -7.65
CA CYS A 70 5.96 -8.01 -6.52
C CYS A 70 5.00 -9.22 -6.54
N PRO A 71 5.05 -10.11 -5.55
CA PRO A 71 4.32 -11.39 -5.59
C PRO A 71 2.81 -11.21 -5.57
N THR A 72 2.31 -10.05 -5.15
CA THR A 72 0.87 -9.78 -5.11
C THR A 72 0.29 -9.40 -6.47
N LEU A 73 1.12 -9.03 -7.47
CA LEU A 73 0.69 -8.71 -8.83
C LEU A 73 0.52 -9.98 -9.69
N ASN A 74 -0.16 -10.98 -9.18
CA ASN A 74 -0.33 -12.28 -9.85
C ASN A 74 -1.77 -12.55 -10.32
N THR A 75 -2.73 -11.73 -9.91
CA THR A 75 -4.15 -11.94 -10.21
C THR A 75 -4.74 -10.73 -10.96
N PRO A 76 -4.54 -10.64 -12.29
CA PRO A 76 -5.09 -9.54 -13.07
C PRO A 76 -6.62 -9.59 -13.11
N VAL A 77 -7.26 -8.43 -13.09
CA VAL A 77 -8.70 -8.31 -13.27
C VAL A 77 -9.06 -8.72 -14.70
N LYS A 78 -9.77 -9.84 -14.85
CA LYS A 78 -10.20 -10.36 -16.15
C LYS A 78 -11.55 -9.79 -16.60
N ARG A 79 -12.37 -9.40 -15.61
CA ARG A 79 -13.71 -8.89 -15.85
C ARG A 79 -14.20 -8.11 -14.65
N ASP A 80 -14.88 -7.00 -14.90
CA ASP A 80 -15.66 -6.26 -13.93
C ASP A 80 -17.08 -6.00 -14.48
N ASP A 81 -18.06 -6.05 -13.61
CA ASP A 81 -19.45 -5.78 -13.95
C ASP A 81 -20.06 -4.86 -12.89
N VAL A 82 -20.77 -3.83 -13.35
CA VAL A 82 -21.50 -2.90 -12.49
C VAL A 82 -22.98 -3.22 -12.54
N TYR A 83 -23.61 -3.36 -11.38
CA TYR A 83 -25.03 -3.62 -11.25
C TYR A 83 -25.72 -2.52 -10.44
N PHE A 84 -26.84 -2.04 -10.95
CA PHE A 84 -27.72 -1.16 -10.20
C PHE A 84 -28.81 -2.00 -9.52
N LEU A 85 -28.90 -1.90 -8.19
CA LEU A 85 -29.88 -2.64 -7.40
C LEU A 85 -31.21 -1.89 -7.40
N THR A 86 -32.26 -2.51 -7.96
CA THR A 86 -33.60 -1.92 -8.03
C THR A 86 -34.54 -2.44 -6.94
N GLY A 87 -34.06 -3.31 -6.08
CA GLY A 87 -34.77 -3.87 -4.94
C GLY A 87 -33.99 -5.01 -4.29
N SER A 88 -34.54 -5.62 -3.25
CA SER A 88 -33.89 -6.69 -2.48
C SER A 88 -33.58 -7.96 -3.29
N LYS A 89 -34.20 -8.16 -4.43
CA LYS A 89 -34.06 -9.35 -5.30
C LYS A 89 -33.89 -9.04 -6.78
N LYS A 90 -33.73 -7.76 -7.14
CA LYS A 90 -33.64 -7.35 -8.54
C LYS A 90 -32.42 -6.43 -8.76
N SER A 91 -31.70 -6.70 -9.83
CA SER A 91 -30.59 -5.85 -10.28
C SER A 91 -30.63 -5.68 -11.80
N ILE A 92 -30.13 -4.58 -12.27
CA ILE A 92 -29.94 -4.28 -13.70
C ILE A 92 -28.44 -4.12 -13.92
N LYS A 93 -27.89 -4.87 -14.87
CA LYS A 93 -26.50 -4.71 -15.27
C LYS A 93 -26.35 -3.40 -16.05
N VAL A 94 -25.40 -2.58 -15.62
CA VAL A 94 -25.06 -1.34 -16.32
C VAL A 94 -24.16 -1.71 -17.52
N PRO A 95 -24.53 -1.29 -18.75
CA PRO A 95 -23.65 -1.49 -19.89
C PRO A 95 -22.30 -0.80 -19.70
N SER A 96 -21.22 -1.43 -20.16
CA SER A 96 -19.84 -0.92 -19.93
C SER A 96 -19.61 0.49 -20.51
N TRP A 97 -20.29 0.83 -21.62
CA TRP A 97 -20.21 2.17 -22.22
C TRP A 97 -20.89 3.28 -21.40
N LEU A 98 -21.78 2.90 -20.46
CA LEU A 98 -22.44 3.81 -19.53
C LEU A 98 -21.72 3.86 -18.17
N THR A 99 -20.76 2.96 -17.93
CA THR A 99 -19.98 2.90 -16.70
C THR A 99 -18.92 4.01 -16.69
N PRO A 100 -18.84 4.85 -15.64
CA PRO A 100 -17.79 5.87 -15.52
C PRO A 100 -16.38 5.25 -15.58
N LYS A 101 -15.43 5.96 -16.19
CA LYS A 101 -14.04 5.48 -16.36
C LYS A 101 -13.41 5.03 -15.06
N GLY A 102 -13.64 5.74 -13.95
CA GLY A 102 -13.08 5.40 -12.63
C GLY A 102 -13.62 4.12 -12.00
N LEU A 103 -14.63 3.47 -12.61
CA LEU A 103 -15.14 2.16 -12.19
C LEU A 103 -14.65 1.02 -13.11
N HIS A 104 -13.81 1.32 -14.10
CA HIS A 104 -13.19 0.31 -14.94
C HIS A 104 -11.89 -0.18 -14.30
N ASN A 105 -11.78 -1.50 -14.13
CA ASN A 105 -10.64 -2.14 -13.50
C ASN A 105 -9.77 -2.95 -14.48
N HIS A 106 -9.96 -2.75 -15.76
CA HIS A 106 -9.13 -3.42 -16.77
C HIS A 106 -7.67 -2.96 -16.65
N GLY A 107 -6.76 -3.91 -16.49
CA GLY A 107 -5.33 -3.62 -16.25
C GLY A 107 -4.94 -3.56 -14.77
N ASN A 108 -5.92 -3.56 -13.87
CA ASN A 108 -5.69 -3.60 -12.43
C ASN A 108 -5.52 -5.05 -11.94
N TYR A 109 -5.10 -5.19 -10.69
CA TYR A 109 -4.89 -6.49 -10.04
C TYR A 109 -5.73 -6.61 -8.77
N ILE A 110 -6.20 -7.83 -8.50
CA ILE A 110 -6.78 -8.18 -7.21
C ILE A 110 -5.62 -8.62 -6.32
N ILE A 111 -5.41 -7.91 -5.22
CA ILE A 111 -4.25 -8.12 -4.35
C ILE A 111 -4.64 -8.30 -2.88
N SER A 112 -3.75 -8.90 -2.11
CA SER A 112 -3.70 -8.73 -0.66
C SER A 112 -2.97 -7.43 -0.34
N LEU A 113 -3.68 -6.44 0.21
CA LEU A 113 -3.07 -5.16 0.55
C LEU A 113 -2.06 -5.29 1.69
N GLY A 114 -2.28 -6.25 2.61
CA GLY A 114 -1.33 -6.55 3.68
C GLY A 114 0.01 -7.06 3.13
N GLU A 115 -0.04 -8.03 2.20
CA GLU A 115 1.18 -8.56 1.54
C GLU A 115 1.88 -7.50 0.69
N LEU A 116 1.14 -6.62 0.01
CA LEU A 116 1.73 -5.49 -0.70
C LEU A 116 2.50 -4.59 0.28
N CYS A 117 1.91 -4.26 1.43
CA CYS A 117 2.58 -3.46 2.45
C CYS A 117 3.83 -4.16 3.00
N GLN A 118 3.79 -5.46 3.23
CA GLN A 118 4.97 -6.22 3.65
C GLN A 118 6.08 -6.13 2.61
N TRP A 119 5.77 -6.35 1.34
CA TRP A 119 6.74 -6.23 0.26
C TRP A 119 7.34 -4.83 0.15
N ILE A 120 6.52 -3.75 0.24
CA ILE A 120 7.04 -2.37 0.25
C ILE A 120 7.88 -2.12 1.50
N GLY A 121 7.51 -2.69 2.65
CA GLY A 121 8.27 -2.61 3.89
C GLY A 121 9.68 -3.20 3.76
N GLU A 122 9.82 -4.36 3.11
CA GLU A 122 11.12 -4.95 2.81
C GLU A 122 11.97 -4.01 1.94
N ARG A 123 11.39 -3.42 0.91
CA ARG A 123 12.09 -2.42 0.07
C ARG A 123 12.48 -1.17 0.85
N ALA A 124 11.61 -0.72 1.78
CA ALA A 124 11.93 0.41 2.65
C ALA A 124 13.17 0.14 3.52
N VAL A 125 13.26 -1.06 4.11
CA VAL A 125 14.44 -1.47 4.89
C VAL A 125 15.70 -1.52 4.02
N GLU A 126 15.62 -2.06 2.80
CA GLU A 126 16.73 -2.08 1.85
C GLU A 126 17.21 -0.67 1.45
N LEU A 127 16.29 0.29 1.39
CA LEU A 127 16.60 1.71 1.18
C LEU A 127 17.17 2.40 2.43
N GLY A 128 17.21 1.72 3.58
CA GLY A 128 17.73 2.26 4.83
C GLY A 128 16.70 3.03 5.66
N VAL A 129 15.42 2.63 5.61
CA VAL A 129 14.39 3.09 6.55
C VAL A 129 14.42 2.19 7.78
N ASP A 130 14.46 2.77 8.98
CA ASP A 130 14.31 2.03 10.22
C ASP A 130 12.82 1.82 10.54
N ILE A 131 12.36 0.58 10.51
CA ILE A 131 10.96 0.24 10.79
C ILE A 131 10.83 -0.31 12.21
N PHE A 132 9.93 0.29 13.00
CA PHE A 132 9.64 -0.09 14.38
C PHE A 132 8.19 -0.61 14.49
N PRO A 133 7.96 -1.92 14.29
CA PRO A 133 6.66 -2.53 14.56
C PRO A 133 6.42 -2.66 16.06
N GLY A 134 5.14 -2.62 16.49
CA GLY A 134 4.76 -2.65 17.89
C GLY A 134 4.93 -1.30 18.63
N PHE A 135 5.25 -0.22 17.92
CA PHE A 135 5.45 1.11 18.49
C PHE A 135 4.32 2.07 18.09
N PRO A 136 3.24 2.16 18.89
CA PRO A 136 2.22 3.17 18.68
C PRO A 136 2.76 4.57 19.01
N ALA A 137 2.54 5.53 18.11
CA ALA A 137 2.83 6.93 18.42
C ALA A 137 1.91 7.41 19.56
N GLN A 138 2.48 8.08 20.56
CA GLN A 138 1.76 8.67 21.70
C GLN A 138 2.18 10.14 21.86
N ASN A 139 1.27 10.95 22.38
CA ASN A 139 1.53 12.37 22.75
C ASN A 139 2.33 12.45 24.05
#